data_4b17cb43f6fe694b063af92af796c7d0
#
_entry.id   4b17cb43f6fe694b063af92af796c7d0
#
_cell.length_a   1.000
_cell.length_b   1.000
_cell.length_c   1.000
_cell.angle_alpha   90.00
_cell.angle_beta   90.00
_cell.angle_gamma   90.00
#
_symmetry.space_group_name_H-M   'P 1'
#
loop_
_entity.id
_entity.type
_entity.pdbx_description
1 polymer ?
#
loop_
_entity_poly.entity_id
_entity_poly.type
_entity_poly.pdbx_seq_one_letter_code
_entity_poly.pdbx_strand_id
1 'polypeptide(L)'
;MNETTAETGLRGVDVAGPPDAQPIVFVHGSVFTRKMWAPQRRALSEEFRIAAPDLPGHGARADGPFEFGPAVELLDETVETTADGNALVVGLSLGGYVATEYARRHPDKVDGLVISGSSANPVDGMELVTRVVGGTARLATRSDLVERGVRRYAERWVRKRDLPPDVAEEIIGSGFYPREFGNAGPYLAGRDFRSAFAAYPGPSLVLNGERDLVMRRGEEDHAAAARDARVEVIDGVGHVCNLHRPRAYTAAVRNFGRQAVATRG
;
A
#
# COMPACT_ATOMS: atom_id res chain seq x y z
N MET A 1 -7.68 0.16 -26.65
CA MET A 1 -8.89 0.55 -25.90
C MET A 1 -8.49 1.72 -25.02
N ASN A 2 -9.11 2.88 -25.21
CA ASN A 2 -8.80 4.10 -24.49
C ASN A 2 -9.07 3.89 -23.00
N GLU A 3 -8.02 4.04 -22.17
CA GLU A 3 -8.17 4.21 -20.72
C GLU A 3 -8.90 5.55 -20.51
N THR A 4 -10.19 5.46 -20.22
CA THR A 4 -10.92 6.61 -19.71
C THR A 4 -10.40 6.81 -18.28
N THR A 5 -9.37 7.64 -18.12
CA THR A 5 -9.09 8.30 -16.84
C THR A 5 -10.35 9.11 -16.54
N ALA A 6 -11.23 8.56 -15.70
CA ALA A 6 -12.33 9.35 -15.16
C ALA A 6 -11.67 10.58 -14.52
N GLU A 7 -12.01 11.78 -15.00
CA GLU A 7 -11.51 13.05 -14.51
C GLU A 7 -12.00 13.22 -13.06
N THR A 8 -11.26 12.69 -12.10
CA THR A 8 -11.54 12.89 -10.66
C THR A 8 -11.12 14.27 -10.20
N GLY A 9 -10.46 15.05 -11.05
CA GLY A 9 -9.81 16.31 -10.67
C GLY A 9 -8.59 16.13 -9.76
N LEU A 10 -8.34 14.92 -9.23
CA LEU A 10 -7.23 14.66 -8.33
C LEU A 10 -5.94 14.33 -9.09
N ARG A 11 -4.92 15.14 -8.87
CA ARG A 11 -3.58 14.93 -9.43
C ARG A 11 -3.00 13.61 -8.93
N GLY A 12 -2.50 12.77 -9.85
CA GLY A 12 -1.77 11.55 -9.49
C GLY A 12 -2.64 10.46 -8.86
N VAL A 13 -3.89 10.35 -9.27
CA VAL A 13 -4.79 9.27 -8.89
C VAL A 13 -5.22 8.51 -10.15
N ASP A 14 -4.99 7.21 -10.18
CA ASP A 14 -5.56 6.35 -11.21
C ASP A 14 -6.93 5.85 -10.73
N VAL A 15 -7.93 5.92 -11.61
CA VAL A 15 -9.27 5.39 -11.34
C VAL A 15 -9.69 4.47 -12.47
N ALA A 16 -10.30 3.33 -12.15
CA ALA A 16 -10.80 2.36 -13.13
C ALA A 16 -12.02 1.59 -12.57
N GLY A 17 -12.81 1.04 -13.47
CA GLY A 17 -13.99 0.22 -13.12
C GLY A 17 -15.29 1.01 -13.06
N PRO A 18 -16.43 0.31 -12.97
CA PRO A 18 -17.74 0.94 -12.94
C PRO A 18 -17.90 1.88 -11.74
N PRO A 19 -18.52 3.05 -11.90
CA PRO A 19 -18.69 4.01 -10.81
C PRO A 19 -19.53 3.45 -9.65
N ASP A 20 -20.50 2.61 -9.94
CA ASP A 20 -21.42 2.03 -8.95
C ASP A 20 -20.91 0.72 -8.33
N ALA A 21 -19.71 0.24 -8.73
CA ALA A 21 -19.12 -0.97 -8.14
C ALA A 21 -18.47 -0.67 -6.81
N GLN A 22 -18.36 -1.71 -5.94
CA GLN A 22 -17.69 -1.60 -4.65
C GLN A 22 -16.31 -0.97 -4.78
N PRO A 23 -15.98 0.09 -4.03
CA PRO A 23 -14.71 0.76 -4.14
C PRO A 23 -13.58 0.01 -3.43
N ILE A 24 -12.40 0.00 -4.07
CA ILE A 24 -11.12 -0.41 -3.48
C ILE A 24 -10.11 0.72 -3.69
N VAL A 25 -9.51 1.21 -2.61
CA VAL A 25 -8.42 2.18 -2.66
C VAL A 25 -7.11 1.50 -2.33
N PHE A 26 -6.16 1.53 -3.28
CA PHE A 26 -4.83 0.93 -3.15
C PHE A 26 -3.77 1.95 -2.80
N VAL A 27 -3.02 1.73 -1.71
CA VAL A 27 -1.97 2.63 -1.21
C VAL A 27 -0.60 1.96 -1.34
N HIS A 28 0.30 2.58 -2.13
CA HIS A 28 1.58 1.99 -2.52
C HIS A 28 2.68 2.08 -1.44
N GLY A 29 3.75 1.27 -1.62
CA GLY A 29 4.94 1.29 -0.76
C GLY A 29 5.95 2.39 -1.13
N SER A 30 6.91 2.65 -0.25
CA SER A 30 7.81 3.81 -0.24
C SER A 30 8.78 3.96 -1.42
N VAL A 31 8.97 2.95 -2.25
CA VAL A 31 9.88 3.04 -3.42
C VAL A 31 9.10 3.16 -4.72
N PHE A 32 7.88 2.72 -4.73
CA PHE A 32 7.02 2.63 -5.91
C PHE A 32 6.08 3.84 -6.03
N THR A 33 5.28 3.82 -7.08
CA THR A 33 4.16 4.73 -7.33
C THR A 33 2.85 3.95 -7.33
N ARG A 34 1.72 4.64 -7.53
CA ARG A 34 0.41 4.02 -7.76
C ARG A 34 0.43 2.94 -8.83
N LYS A 35 1.37 3.01 -9.78
CA LYS A 35 1.49 2.05 -10.90
C LYS A 35 1.92 0.65 -10.46
N MET A 36 2.43 0.47 -9.24
CA MET A 36 2.66 -0.89 -8.72
C MET A 36 1.38 -1.71 -8.61
N TRP A 37 0.23 -1.06 -8.62
CA TRP A 37 -1.09 -1.69 -8.55
C TRP A 37 -1.69 -2.03 -9.93
N ALA A 38 -0.95 -1.80 -11.03
CA ALA A 38 -1.42 -2.09 -12.39
C ALA A 38 -1.92 -3.55 -12.59
N PRO A 39 -1.26 -4.59 -12.03
CA PRO A 39 -1.79 -5.96 -12.13
C PRO A 39 -3.14 -6.13 -11.44
N GLN A 40 -3.31 -5.55 -10.24
CA GLN A 40 -4.53 -5.63 -9.45
C GLN A 40 -5.65 -4.80 -10.10
N ARG A 41 -5.32 -3.58 -10.51
CA ARG A 41 -6.25 -2.70 -11.23
C ARG A 41 -6.83 -3.39 -12.46
N ARG A 42 -5.99 -3.97 -13.33
CA ARG A 42 -6.45 -4.68 -14.53
C ARG A 42 -7.32 -5.89 -14.23
N ALA A 43 -7.01 -6.61 -13.16
CA ALA A 43 -7.73 -7.85 -12.84
C ALA A 43 -9.02 -7.63 -12.04
N LEU A 44 -9.19 -6.45 -11.42
CA LEU A 44 -10.32 -6.16 -10.54
C LEU A 44 -11.29 -5.10 -11.11
N SER A 45 -10.87 -4.32 -12.11
CA SER A 45 -11.66 -3.19 -12.62
C SER A 45 -12.95 -3.57 -13.38
N GLU A 46 -13.16 -4.82 -13.72
CA GLU A 46 -14.45 -5.29 -14.25
C GLU A 46 -15.50 -5.48 -13.15
N GLU A 47 -15.05 -5.62 -11.89
CA GLU A 47 -15.88 -6.01 -10.76
C GLU A 47 -15.93 -4.94 -9.66
N PHE A 48 -14.86 -4.16 -9.53
CA PHE A 48 -14.69 -3.17 -8.49
C PHE A 48 -14.37 -1.78 -9.06
N ARG A 49 -14.76 -0.75 -8.34
CA ARG A 49 -14.26 0.62 -8.56
C ARG A 49 -12.89 0.75 -7.90
N ILE A 50 -11.85 0.89 -8.70
CA ILE A 50 -10.46 0.95 -8.22
C ILE A 50 -9.98 2.39 -8.20
N ALA A 51 -9.38 2.83 -7.09
CA ALA A 51 -8.61 4.05 -7.03
C ALA A 51 -7.21 3.76 -6.45
N ALA A 52 -6.20 4.48 -6.95
CA ALA A 52 -4.83 4.38 -6.47
C ALA A 52 -4.16 5.75 -6.56
N PRO A 53 -3.88 6.44 -5.44
CA PRO A 53 -3.14 7.69 -5.42
C PRO A 53 -1.62 7.47 -5.39
N ASP A 54 -0.85 8.43 -5.94
CA ASP A 54 0.55 8.62 -5.59
C ASP A 54 0.64 9.31 -4.24
N LEU A 55 1.34 8.72 -3.29
CA LEU A 55 1.62 9.34 -2.00
C LEU A 55 2.52 10.59 -2.16
N PRO A 56 2.51 11.55 -1.23
CA PRO A 56 3.48 12.66 -1.22
C PRO A 56 4.91 12.15 -1.41
N GLY A 57 5.71 12.85 -2.20
CA GLY A 57 7.06 12.45 -2.56
C GLY A 57 7.18 11.47 -3.72
N HIS A 58 6.08 10.98 -4.28
CA HIS A 58 6.09 9.93 -5.30
C HIS A 58 5.33 10.32 -6.56
N GLY A 59 5.75 9.79 -7.71
CA GLY A 59 5.04 9.90 -8.98
C GLY A 59 4.67 11.33 -9.35
N ALA A 60 3.39 11.57 -9.57
CA ALA A 60 2.89 12.91 -9.89
C ALA A 60 2.98 13.91 -8.71
N ARG A 61 3.25 13.45 -7.49
CA ARG A 61 3.39 14.25 -6.26
C ARG A 61 4.84 14.33 -5.76
N ALA A 62 5.82 14.13 -6.62
CA ALA A 62 7.25 14.16 -6.29
C ALA A 62 7.85 15.57 -6.15
N ASP A 63 7.04 16.60 -6.07
CA ASP A 63 7.41 18.00 -5.86
C ASP A 63 7.78 18.35 -4.41
N GLY A 64 7.58 17.43 -3.47
CA GLY A 64 7.99 17.52 -2.07
C GLY A 64 8.39 16.16 -1.52
N PRO A 65 8.90 16.07 -0.29
CA PRO A 65 9.19 14.80 0.38
C PRO A 65 7.91 14.12 0.86
N PHE A 66 8.03 12.84 1.20
CA PHE A 66 6.96 12.15 1.92
C PHE A 66 6.70 12.79 3.29
N GLU A 67 5.43 13.02 3.57
CA GLU A 67 4.92 13.43 4.87
C GLU A 67 3.70 12.57 5.25
N PHE A 68 3.69 12.07 6.49
CA PHE A 68 2.70 11.07 6.92
C PHE A 68 1.29 11.66 7.09
N GLY A 69 1.18 12.85 7.67
CA GLY A 69 -0.12 13.55 7.83
C GLY A 69 -0.80 13.81 6.49
N PRO A 70 -0.13 14.54 5.57
CA PRO A 70 -0.62 14.74 4.21
C PRO A 70 -0.94 13.46 3.43
N ALA A 71 -0.23 12.35 3.70
CA ALA A 71 -0.56 11.07 3.08
C ALA A 71 -1.91 10.50 3.56
N VAL A 72 -2.24 10.66 4.83
CA VAL A 72 -3.54 10.25 5.40
C VAL A 72 -4.67 11.15 4.89
N GLU A 73 -4.44 12.47 4.81
CA GLU A 73 -5.39 13.44 4.27
C GLU A 73 -5.68 13.18 2.79
N LEU A 74 -4.65 12.88 1.99
CA LEU A 74 -4.79 12.49 0.59
C LEU A 74 -5.63 11.21 0.44
N LEU A 75 -5.46 10.25 1.34
CA LEU A 75 -6.27 9.02 1.31
C LEU A 75 -7.73 9.34 1.59
N ASP A 76 -8.03 10.22 2.55
CA ASP A 76 -9.38 10.69 2.82
C ASP A 76 -10.00 11.40 1.60
N GLU A 77 -9.28 12.35 1.00
CA GLU A 77 -9.69 13.03 -0.23
C GLU A 77 -9.95 12.04 -1.39
N THR A 78 -9.10 11.00 -1.51
CA THR A 78 -9.26 9.96 -2.53
C THR A 78 -10.54 9.15 -2.29
N VAL A 79 -10.80 8.72 -1.05
CA VAL A 79 -12.02 7.96 -0.70
C VAL A 79 -13.27 8.82 -0.96
N GLU A 80 -13.29 10.07 -0.51
CA GLU A 80 -14.42 10.97 -0.74
C GLU A 80 -14.71 11.19 -2.22
N THR A 81 -13.66 11.41 -3.02
CA THR A 81 -13.83 11.82 -4.43
C THR A 81 -14.10 10.65 -5.37
N THR A 82 -13.58 9.44 -5.05
CA THR A 82 -13.59 8.31 -5.99
C THR A 82 -14.44 7.13 -5.54
N ALA A 83 -14.91 7.14 -4.28
CA ALA A 83 -15.52 6.00 -3.61
C ALA A 83 -16.79 6.35 -2.82
N ASP A 84 -17.39 7.50 -3.08
CA ASP A 84 -18.62 7.98 -2.39
C ASP A 84 -18.53 7.91 -0.85
N GLY A 85 -17.31 8.16 -0.32
CA GLY A 85 -17.04 8.25 1.11
C GLY A 85 -16.71 6.93 1.82
N ASN A 86 -16.80 5.77 1.16
CA ASN A 86 -16.46 4.48 1.77
C ASN A 86 -15.68 3.57 0.83
N ALA A 87 -14.68 2.84 1.32
CA ALA A 87 -13.89 1.92 0.52
C ALA A 87 -13.30 0.75 1.30
N LEU A 88 -13.04 -0.36 0.61
CA LEU A 88 -12.02 -1.31 1.01
C LEU A 88 -10.65 -0.64 0.82
N VAL A 89 -9.87 -0.50 1.89
CA VAL A 89 -8.55 0.13 1.85
C VAL A 89 -7.46 -0.95 1.88
N VAL A 90 -6.58 -0.94 0.88
CA VAL A 90 -5.52 -1.94 0.70
C VAL A 90 -4.17 -1.22 0.66
N GLY A 91 -3.32 -1.44 1.64
CA GLY A 91 -2.00 -0.81 1.72
C GLY A 91 -0.85 -1.81 1.75
N LEU A 92 0.25 -1.49 1.05
CA LEU A 92 1.47 -2.27 1.10
C LEU A 92 2.63 -1.47 1.69
N SER A 93 3.33 -2.06 2.66
CA SER A 93 4.52 -1.45 3.29
C SER A 93 4.18 -0.08 3.88
N LEU A 94 4.81 1.01 3.44
CA LEU A 94 4.46 2.38 3.84
C LEU A 94 2.95 2.66 3.69
N GLY A 95 2.36 2.22 2.56
CA GLY A 95 0.93 2.35 2.31
C GLY A 95 0.05 1.62 3.32
N GLY A 96 0.52 0.48 3.87
CA GLY A 96 -0.21 -0.23 4.92
C GLY A 96 -0.22 0.52 6.25
N TYR A 97 0.86 1.20 6.61
CA TYR A 97 0.88 2.08 7.79
C TYR A 97 0.00 3.31 7.62
N VAL A 98 -0.02 3.91 6.41
CA VAL A 98 -0.94 5.03 6.09
C VAL A 98 -2.39 4.55 6.16
N ALA A 99 -2.71 3.40 5.58
CA ALA A 99 -4.04 2.79 5.59
C ALA A 99 -4.51 2.48 7.03
N THR A 100 -3.61 1.95 7.88
CA THR A 100 -3.90 1.69 9.30
C THR A 100 -4.27 2.96 10.05
N GLU A 101 -3.47 4.03 9.87
CA GLU A 101 -3.76 5.31 10.54
C GLU A 101 -5.04 5.95 10.00
N TYR A 102 -5.31 5.82 8.71
CA TYR A 102 -6.56 6.27 8.09
C TYR A 102 -7.77 5.54 8.69
N ALA A 103 -7.73 4.21 8.75
CA ALA A 103 -8.81 3.40 9.32
C ALA A 103 -9.06 3.71 10.81
N ARG A 104 -8.00 4.03 11.56
CA ARG A 104 -8.13 4.48 12.96
C ARG A 104 -8.84 5.83 13.08
N ARG A 105 -8.57 6.78 12.16
CA ARG A 105 -9.15 8.14 12.18
C ARG A 105 -10.56 8.19 11.61
N HIS A 106 -10.84 7.38 10.61
CA HIS A 106 -12.07 7.38 9.83
C HIS A 106 -12.66 5.97 9.71
N PRO A 107 -12.97 5.29 10.83
CA PRO A 107 -13.40 3.89 10.81
C PRO A 107 -14.73 3.67 10.08
N ASP A 108 -15.55 4.68 10.01
CA ASP A 108 -16.83 4.72 9.30
C ASP A 108 -16.68 4.81 7.78
N LYS A 109 -15.52 5.26 7.29
CA LYS A 109 -15.19 5.35 5.85
C LYS A 109 -14.44 4.13 5.32
N VAL A 110 -14.18 3.13 6.13
CA VAL A 110 -13.44 1.91 5.74
C VAL A 110 -14.35 0.70 5.81
N ASP A 111 -14.61 0.07 4.67
CA ASP A 111 -15.44 -1.14 4.57
C ASP A 111 -14.67 -2.40 4.98
N GLY A 112 -13.37 -2.35 4.85
CA GLY A 112 -12.42 -3.37 5.26
C GLY A 112 -10.99 -2.86 5.09
N LEU A 113 -10.07 -3.41 5.87
CA LEU A 113 -8.66 -3.01 5.86
C LEU A 113 -7.78 -4.20 5.48
N VAL A 114 -6.98 -4.05 4.42
CA VAL A 114 -5.92 -5.01 4.07
C VAL A 114 -4.56 -4.35 4.23
N ILE A 115 -3.73 -4.91 5.10
CA ILE A 115 -2.34 -4.49 5.26
C ILE A 115 -1.39 -5.58 4.78
N SER A 116 -0.41 -5.22 3.96
CA SER A 116 0.61 -6.12 3.44
C SER A 116 2.00 -5.58 3.72
N GLY A 117 2.90 -6.41 4.23
CA GLY A 117 4.27 -5.96 4.53
C GLY A 117 4.34 -4.78 5.48
N SER A 118 3.42 -4.67 6.45
CA SER A 118 3.30 -3.55 7.39
C SER A 118 2.85 -3.98 8.80
N SER A 119 3.08 -5.23 9.17
CA SER A 119 2.79 -5.78 10.49
C SER A 119 3.97 -5.74 11.48
N ALA A 120 5.07 -5.06 11.14
CA ALA A 120 6.09 -4.72 12.13
C ALA A 120 5.63 -3.51 12.95
N ASN A 121 5.77 -3.61 14.27
CA ASN A 121 5.41 -2.50 15.18
C ASN A 121 6.69 -1.76 15.62
N PRO A 122 6.92 -0.51 15.17
CA PRO A 122 8.18 0.21 15.42
C PRO A 122 8.24 0.88 16.80
N VAL A 123 7.83 0.15 17.84
CA VAL A 123 7.93 0.49 19.26
C VAL A 123 8.77 -0.55 20.00
N ASP A 124 8.98 -0.44 21.30
CA ASP A 124 9.60 -1.45 22.20
C ASP A 124 10.97 -1.95 21.73
N GLY A 125 11.89 -1.04 21.43
CA GLY A 125 13.24 -1.34 20.96
C GLY A 125 13.38 -1.37 19.43
N MET A 126 12.30 -1.58 18.68
CA MET A 126 12.31 -1.43 17.22
C MET A 126 12.33 0.03 16.76
N GLU A 127 11.98 0.97 17.61
CA GLU A 127 12.04 2.41 17.32
C GLU A 127 13.45 2.86 16.90
N LEU A 128 14.47 2.49 17.69
CA LEU A 128 15.86 2.82 17.38
C LEU A 128 16.30 2.17 16.06
N VAL A 129 15.95 0.91 15.84
CA VAL A 129 16.25 0.20 14.58
C VAL A 129 15.61 0.93 13.41
N THR A 130 14.33 1.31 13.50
CA THR A 130 13.60 2.02 12.46
C THR A 130 14.23 3.40 12.19
N ARG A 131 14.63 4.14 13.22
CA ARG A 131 15.34 5.43 13.08
C ARG A 131 16.71 5.27 12.42
N VAL A 132 17.49 4.27 12.83
CA VAL A 132 18.83 4.01 12.26
C VAL A 132 18.72 3.57 10.81
N VAL A 133 17.82 2.62 10.49
CA VAL A 133 17.61 2.14 9.13
C VAL A 133 17.10 3.28 8.23
N GLY A 134 16.10 4.04 8.66
CA GLY A 134 15.60 5.20 7.91
C GLY A 134 16.68 6.27 7.74
N GLY A 135 17.42 6.61 8.81
CA GLY A 135 18.49 7.59 8.78
C GLY A 135 19.64 7.21 7.85
N THR A 136 20.09 5.96 7.90
CA THR A 136 21.15 5.45 7.00
C THR A 136 20.68 5.40 5.54
N ALA A 137 19.45 4.97 5.29
CA ALA A 137 18.87 5.00 3.95
C ALA A 137 18.75 6.44 3.41
N ARG A 138 18.30 7.39 4.24
CA ARG A 138 18.21 8.80 3.88
C ARG A 138 19.58 9.41 3.57
N LEU A 139 20.62 9.06 4.34
CA LEU A 139 21.97 9.52 4.08
C LEU A 139 22.54 8.89 2.81
N ALA A 140 22.39 7.59 2.64
CA ALA A 140 22.89 6.86 1.48
C ALA A 140 22.26 7.36 0.16
N THR A 141 20.95 7.59 0.15
CA THR A 141 20.21 8.06 -1.04
C THR A 141 20.41 9.54 -1.37
N ARG A 142 21.19 10.29 -0.57
CA ARG A 142 21.71 11.60 -0.99
C ARG A 142 22.74 11.48 -2.09
N SER A 143 23.42 10.34 -2.19
CA SER A 143 24.32 10.05 -3.29
C SER A 143 23.53 9.65 -4.53
N ASP A 144 23.64 10.43 -5.61
CA ASP A 144 23.00 10.13 -6.90
C ASP A 144 23.44 8.77 -7.48
N LEU A 145 24.65 8.32 -7.13
CA LEU A 145 25.14 7.01 -7.56
C LEU A 145 24.36 5.88 -6.87
N VAL A 146 24.14 6.00 -5.55
CA VAL A 146 23.37 5.03 -4.76
C VAL A 146 21.91 5.03 -5.23
N GLU A 147 21.32 6.21 -5.37
CA GLU A 147 19.95 6.35 -5.86
C GLU A 147 19.74 5.70 -7.22
N ARG A 148 20.63 6.01 -8.20
CA ARG A 148 20.61 5.37 -9.52
C ARG A 148 20.80 3.86 -9.44
N GLY A 149 21.65 3.39 -8.53
CA GLY A 149 21.86 1.97 -8.30
C GLY A 149 20.59 1.26 -7.84
N VAL A 150 19.89 1.83 -6.83
CA VAL A 150 18.63 1.30 -6.31
C VAL A 150 17.54 1.32 -7.38
N ARG A 151 17.40 2.41 -8.14
CA ARG A 151 16.45 2.50 -9.26
C ARG A 151 16.69 1.39 -10.30
N ARG A 152 17.94 1.21 -10.76
CA ARG A 152 18.29 0.13 -11.70
C ARG A 152 18.04 -1.26 -11.15
N TYR A 153 18.26 -1.45 -9.85
CA TYR A 153 17.93 -2.71 -9.19
C TYR A 153 16.41 -2.96 -9.20
N ALA A 154 15.61 -1.94 -8.85
CA ALA A 154 14.15 -2.03 -8.86
C ALA A 154 13.60 -2.32 -10.27
N GLU A 155 14.10 -1.64 -11.31
CA GLU A 155 13.75 -1.92 -12.72
C GLU A 155 14.02 -3.36 -13.10
N ARG A 156 15.26 -3.85 -12.81
CA ARG A 156 15.64 -5.24 -13.11
C ARG A 156 14.79 -6.24 -12.30
N TRP A 157 14.45 -5.87 -11.09
CA TRP A 157 13.62 -6.70 -10.22
C TRP A 157 12.20 -6.82 -10.78
N VAL A 158 11.58 -5.72 -11.24
CA VAL A 158 10.26 -5.73 -11.88
C VAL A 158 10.29 -6.55 -13.18
N ARG A 159 11.28 -6.35 -14.05
CA ARG A 159 11.43 -7.12 -15.32
C ARG A 159 11.55 -8.63 -15.11
N LYS A 160 11.97 -9.08 -13.95
CA LYS A 160 12.07 -10.51 -13.60
C LYS A 160 10.80 -11.09 -12.99
N ARG A 161 9.74 -10.29 -12.83
CA ARG A 161 8.45 -10.77 -12.34
C ARG A 161 7.64 -11.39 -13.47
N ASP A 162 6.73 -12.28 -13.10
CA ASP A 162 5.77 -12.88 -14.04
C ASP A 162 4.62 -11.88 -14.27
N LEU A 163 4.94 -10.81 -15.02
CA LEU A 163 4.04 -9.72 -15.38
C LEU A 163 3.94 -9.62 -16.91
N PRO A 164 2.79 -9.25 -17.46
CA PRO A 164 2.70 -8.84 -18.86
C PRO A 164 3.71 -7.73 -19.16
N PRO A 165 4.38 -7.74 -20.32
CA PRO A 165 5.42 -6.76 -20.63
C PRO A 165 4.97 -5.30 -20.52
N ASP A 166 3.77 -4.99 -20.98
CA ASP A 166 3.17 -3.67 -20.91
C ASP A 166 2.89 -3.21 -19.46
N VAL A 167 2.50 -4.14 -18.57
CA VAL A 167 2.35 -3.87 -17.13
C VAL A 167 3.71 -3.58 -16.48
N ALA A 168 4.73 -4.37 -16.82
CA ALA A 168 6.08 -4.14 -16.31
C ALA A 168 6.61 -2.77 -16.74
N GLU A 169 6.42 -2.39 -18.02
CA GLU A 169 6.83 -1.08 -18.54
C GLU A 169 6.02 0.07 -17.93
N GLU A 170 4.72 -0.10 -17.67
CA GLU A 170 3.90 0.89 -16.95
C GLU A 170 4.46 1.18 -15.55
N ILE A 171 4.84 0.14 -14.81
CA ILE A 171 5.45 0.27 -13.48
C ILE A 171 6.82 0.96 -13.56
N ILE A 172 7.68 0.50 -14.47
CA ILE A 172 9.04 1.04 -14.65
C ILE A 172 9.01 2.49 -15.11
N GLY A 173 8.14 2.80 -16.08
CA GLY A 173 8.01 4.15 -16.65
C GLY A 173 7.50 5.18 -15.64
N SER A 174 6.82 4.76 -14.57
CA SER A 174 6.38 5.67 -13.51
C SER A 174 7.51 6.10 -12.56
N GLY A 175 8.68 5.46 -12.65
CA GLY A 175 9.84 5.74 -11.83
C GLY A 175 9.84 5.04 -10.46
N PHE A 176 10.98 5.18 -9.77
CA PHE A 176 11.19 4.67 -8.42
C PHE A 176 11.76 5.76 -7.53
N TYR A 177 11.35 5.78 -6.26
CA TYR A 177 11.59 6.88 -5.30
C TYR A 177 12.31 6.38 -4.03
N PRO A 178 13.55 5.87 -4.13
CA PRO A 178 14.25 5.26 -2.99
C PRO A 178 14.54 6.24 -1.84
N ARG A 179 14.63 7.55 -2.09
CA ARG A 179 14.79 8.58 -1.06
C ARG A 179 13.63 8.58 -0.07
N GLU A 180 12.43 8.28 -0.54
CA GLU A 180 11.21 8.34 0.27
C GLU A 180 11.14 7.21 1.31
N PHE A 181 11.85 6.11 1.11
CA PHE A 181 12.04 5.10 2.16
C PHE A 181 12.76 5.69 3.38
N GLY A 182 13.83 6.47 3.16
CA GLY A 182 14.54 7.16 4.23
C GLY A 182 13.73 8.28 4.86
N ASN A 183 12.97 9.02 4.05
CA ASN A 183 12.10 10.11 4.53
C ASN A 183 10.92 9.60 5.37
N ALA A 184 10.40 8.41 5.10
CA ALA A 184 9.30 7.80 5.86
C ALA A 184 9.73 7.31 7.26
N GLY A 185 10.98 6.86 7.42
CA GLY A 185 11.48 6.26 8.66
C GLY A 185 11.17 7.05 9.94
N PRO A 186 11.48 8.36 10.02
CA PRO A 186 11.19 9.19 11.19
C PRO A 186 9.69 9.27 11.55
N TYR A 187 8.81 9.17 10.57
CA TYR A 187 7.37 9.19 10.80
C TYR A 187 6.82 7.87 11.34
N LEU A 188 7.49 6.75 11.05
CA LEU A 188 7.08 5.43 11.53
C LEU A 188 7.64 5.13 12.92
N ALA A 189 8.87 5.56 13.21
CA ALA A 189 9.56 5.24 14.45
C ALA A 189 8.81 5.75 15.70
N GLY A 190 8.55 4.85 16.65
CA GLY A 190 7.85 5.15 17.89
C GLY A 190 6.32 5.23 17.77
N ARG A 191 5.73 4.94 16.61
CA ARG A 191 4.28 4.83 16.48
C ARG A 191 3.82 3.41 16.74
N ASP A 192 2.82 3.26 17.57
CA ASP A 192 2.18 1.97 17.86
C ASP A 192 1.08 1.67 16.82
N PHE A 193 1.51 1.06 15.70
CA PHE A 193 0.60 0.68 14.63
C PHE A 193 -0.25 -0.54 14.97
N ARG A 194 0.16 -1.38 15.92
CA ARG A 194 -0.66 -2.48 16.41
C ARG A 194 -1.88 -1.96 17.14
N SER A 195 -1.70 -1.00 18.05
CA SER A 195 -2.82 -0.33 18.72
C SER A 195 -3.69 0.45 17.75
N ALA A 196 -3.08 1.10 16.74
CA ALA A 196 -3.84 1.79 15.70
C ALA A 196 -4.68 0.82 14.85
N PHE A 197 -4.14 -0.34 14.49
CA PHE A 197 -4.84 -1.40 13.77
C PHE A 197 -5.99 -1.99 14.61
N ALA A 198 -5.75 -2.23 15.90
CA ALA A 198 -6.76 -2.73 16.84
C ALA A 198 -7.92 -1.74 17.09
N ALA A 199 -7.67 -0.44 16.90
CA ALA A 199 -8.70 0.60 17.06
C ALA A 199 -9.72 0.63 15.91
N TYR A 200 -9.39 0.03 14.74
CA TYR A 200 -10.35 -0.14 13.66
C TYR A 200 -11.29 -1.32 13.98
N PRO A 201 -12.62 -1.11 14.08
CA PRO A 201 -13.56 -2.15 14.53
C PRO A 201 -14.00 -3.11 13.41
N GLY A 202 -13.75 -2.76 12.15
CA GLY A 202 -14.24 -3.53 11.00
C GLY A 202 -13.33 -4.68 10.58
N PRO A 203 -13.73 -5.44 9.54
CA PRO A 203 -12.99 -6.59 9.07
C PRO A 203 -11.60 -6.22 8.56
N SER A 204 -10.59 -6.99 8.94
CA SER A 204 -9.20 -6.74 8.60
C SER A 204 -8.47 -7.98 8.10
N LEU A 205 -7.54 -7.79 7.17
CA LEU A 205 -6.67 -8.84 6.65
C LEU A 205 -5.20 -8.41 6.74
N VAL A 206 -4.39 -9.22 7.41
CA VAL A 206 -2.93 -9.13 7.36
C VAL A 206 -2.45 -10.10 6.28
N LEU A 207 -1.96 -9.57 5.16
CA LEU A 207 -1.58 -10.36 3.98
C LEU A 207 -0.08 -10.23 3.70
N ASN A 208 0.71 -11.21 4.11
CA ASN A 208 2.16 -11.16 3.97
C ASN A 208 2.70 -12.23 3.01
N GLY A 209 3.90 -12.00 2.50
CA GLY A 209 4.66 -13.03 1.80
C GLY A 209 5.39 -13.94 2.80
N GLU A 210 5.44 -15.24 2.54
CA GLU A 210 6.08 -16.25 3.38
C GLU A 210 7.52 -15.89 3.79
N ARG A 211 8.27 -15.25 2.87
CA ARG A 211 9.68 -14.88 3.05
C ARG A 211 9.89 -13.47 3.60
N ASP A 212 8.83 -12.75 3.91
CA ASP A 212 8.92 -11.44 4.58
C ASP A 212 9.06 -11.61 6.09
N LEU A 213 10.18 -12.17 6.52
CA LEU A 213 10.42 -12.60 7.90
C LEU A 213 10.28 -11.48 8.94
N VAL A 214 10.52 -10.22 8.55
CA VAL A 214 10.39 -9.07 9.46
C VAL A 214 8.91 -8.82 9.76
N MET A 215 8.09 -8.76 8.74
CA MET A 215 6.65 -8.49 8.90
C MET A 215 5.90 -9.68 9.49
N ARG A 216 6.30 -10.90 9.13
CA ARG A 216 5.71 -12.12 9.66
C ARG A 216 5.86 -12.30 11.18
N ARG A 217 6.88 -11.69 11.78
CA ARG A 217 7.05 -11.74 13.26
C ARG A 217 5.94 -11.04 14.03
N GLY A 218 5.28 -10.05 13.42
CA GLY A 218 4.23 -9.27 14.06
C GLY A 218 2.82 -9.56 13.55
N GLU A 219 2.65 -10.45 12.55
CA GLU A 219 1.36 -10.63 11.87
C GLU A 219 0.27 -11.20 12.79
N GLU A 220 0.61 -12.24 13.55
CA GLU A 220 -0.33 -12.86 14.51
C GLU A 220 -0.70 -11.89 15.64
N ASP A 221 0.29 -11.13 16.14
CA ASP A 221 0.05 -10.15 17.18
C ASP A 221 -0.86 -9.00 16.70
N HIS A 222 -0.74 -8.58 15.42
CA HIS A 222 -1.65 -7.60 14.83
C HIS A 222 -3.07 -8.15 14.71
N ALA A 223 -3.20 -9.38 14.19
CA ALA A 223 -4.51 -10.02 14.06
C ALA A 223 -5.16 -10.26 15.43
N ALA A 224 -4.41 -10.76 16.40
CA ALA A 224 -4.92 -11.02 17.76
C ALA A 224 -5.34 -9.73 18.51
N ALA A 225 -4.74 -8.60 18.18
CA ALA A 225 -5.09 -7.32 18.80
C ALA A 225 -6.40 -6.72 18.25
N ALA A 226 -6.80 -7.06 17.03
CA ALA A 226 -7.99 -6.53 16.38
C ALA A 226 -9.23 -7.38 16.66
N ARG A 227 -10.41 -6.75 16.55
CA ARG A 227 -11.69 -7.38 16.83
C ARG A 227 -12.08 -8.45 15.79
N ASP A 228 -11.80 -8.17 14.51
CA ASP A 228 -12.15 -9.00 13.38
C ASP A 228 -11.01 -8.97 12.37
N ALA A 229 -9.98 -9.79 12.61
CA ALA A 229 -8.83 -9.85 11.72
C ALA A 229 -8.38 -11.30 11.48
N ARG A 230 -7.83 -11.52 10.30
CA ARG A 230 -7.19 -12.78 9.96
C ARG A 230 -5.84 -12.56 9.27
N VAL A 231 -5.02 -13.59 9.31
CA VAL A 231 -3.73 -13.63 8.61
C VAL A 231 -3.84 -14.54 7.40
N GLU A 232 -3.37 -14.07 6.25
CA GLU A 232 -3.14 -14.90 5.07
C GLU A 232 -1.69 -14.73 4.60
N VAL A 233 -1.07 -15.82 4.17
CA VAL A 233 0.32 -15.85 3.74
C VAL A 233 0.40 -16.32 2.31
N ILE A 234 1.14 -15.59 1.47
CA ILE A 234 1.40 -15.97 0.08
C ILE A 234 2.73 -16.72 0.01
N ASP A 235 2.67 -17.99 -0.40
CA ASP A 235 3.82 -18.89 -0.44
C ASP A 235 4.92 -18.45 -1.41
N GLY A 236 6.17 -18.64 -1.01
CA GLY A 236 7.35 -18.49 -1.86
C GLY A 236 7.76 -17.06 -2.17
N VAL A 237 7.13 -16.04 -1.57
CA VAL A 237 7.37 -14.62 -1.90
C VAL A 237 7.80 -13.80 -0.69
N GLY A 238 8.47 -12.67 -0.97
CA GLY A 238 8.90 -11.70 0.04
C GLY A 238 8.00 -10.48 0.10
N HIS A 239 8.56 -9.36 0.49
CA HIS A 239 7.90 -8.10 0.86
C HIS A 239 6.91 -7.53 -0.18
N VAL A 240 7.30 -7.46 -1.46
CA VAL A 240 6.45 -6.92 -2.54
C VAL A 240 5.62 -8.05 -3.16
N CYS A 241 4.75 -8.64 -2.35
CA CYS A 241 3.99 -9.85 -2.70
C CYS A 241 2.98 -9.63 -3.84
N ASN A 242 2.41 -8.42 -3.97
CA ASN A 242 1.48 -8.05 -5.03
C ASN A 242 2.09 -8.12 -6.45
N LEU A 243 3.39 -7.84 -6.59
CA LEU A 243 4.10 -7.95 -7.88
C LEU A 243 4.79 -9.31 -8.06
N HIS A 244 5.10 -10.00 -6.97
CA HIS A 244 5.78 -11.28 -7.02
C HIS A 244 4.83 -12.44 -7.37
N ARG A 245 3.60 -12.42 -6.84
CA ARG A 245 2.49 -13.36 -7.13
C ARG A 245 1.19 -12.60 -7.36
N PRO A 246 1.10 -11.84 -8.47
CA PRO A 246 -0.02 -10.91 -8.69
C PRO A 246 -1.38 -11.61 -8.67
N ARG A 247 -1.47 -12.83 -9.22
CA ARG A 247 -2.74 -13.59 -9.24
C ARG A 247 -3.19 -14.01 -7.84
N ALA A 248 -2.27 -14.53 -7.01
CA ALA A 248 -2.58 -14.95 -5.65
C ALA A 248 -2.97 -13.75 -4.78
N TYR A 249 -2.20 -12.65 -4.87
CA TYR A 249 -2.51 -11.41 -4.15
C TYR A 249 -3.89 -10.85 -4.54
N THR A 250 -4.16 -10.78 -5.85
CA THR A 250 -5.45 -10.31 -6.36
C THR A 250 -6.61 -11.18 -5.88
N ALA A 251 -6.43 -12.51 -5.85
CA ALA A 251 -7.45 -13.43 -5.36
C ALA A 251 -7.75 -13.23 -3.87
N ALA A 252 -6.71 -13.04 -3.03
CA ALA A 252 -6.88 -12.75 -1.61
C ALA A 252 -7.66 -11.45 -1.38
N VAL A 253 -7.27 -10.35 -2.06
CA VAL A 253 -7.98 -9.07 -1.97
C VAL A 253 -9.42 -9.17 -2.45
N ARG A 254 -9.66 -9.84 -3.61
CA ARG A 254 -11.02 -10.05 -4.14
C ARG A 254 -11.91 -10.80 -3.16
N ASN A 255 -11.41 -11.91 -2.63
CA ASN A 255 -12.17 -12.74 -1.69
C ASN A 255 -12.49 -11.97 -0.41
N PHE A 256 -11.51 -11.23 0.11
CA PHE A 256 -11.72 -10.41 1.30
C PHE A 256 -12.73 -9.28 1.04
N GLY A 257 -12.63 -8.57 -0.09
CA GLY A 257 -13.55 -7.49 -0.45
C GLY A 257 -15.00 -7.96 -0.52
N ARG A 258 -15.24 -9.09 -1.19
CA ARG A 258 -16.58 -9.69 -1.27
C ARG A 258 -17.17 -10.06 0.09
N GLN A 259 -16.33 -10.53 1.02
CA GLN A 259 -16.77 -10.88 2.38
C GLN A 259 -17.05 -9.65 3.24
N ALA A 260 -16.22 -8.60 3.14
CA ALA A 260 -16.39 -7.37 3.90
C ALA A 260 -17.74 -6.68 3.61
N VAL A 261 -18.21 -6.73 2.34
CA VAL A 261 -19.55 -6.22 1.99
C VAL A 261 -20.67 -7.08 2.56
N ALA A 262 -20.53 -8.41 2.50
CA ALA A 262 -21.55 -9.31 2.99
C ALA A 262 -21.85 -9.20 4.51
N THR A 263 -20.90 -8.65 5.26
CA THR A 263 -21.05 -8.46 6.73
C THR A 263 -21.69 -7.13 7.12
N ARG A 264 -21.85 -6.17 6.18
CA ARG A 264 -22.49 -4.87 6.42
C ARG A 264 -23.99 -4.81 6.04
N GLY A 265 -24.47 -5.76 5.25
CA GLY A 265 -25.89 -5.90 4.85
C GLY A 265 -26.66 -6.82 5.75
#